data_9d64a1df59cf7b083070b3141069f726
#
_entry.id   9d64a1df59cf7b083070b3141069f726
#
_cell.length_a   1.000
_cell.length_b   1.000
_cell.length_c   1.000
_cell.angle_alpha   90.00
_cell.angle_beta   90.00
_cell.angle_gamma   90.00
#
_symmetry.space_group_name_H-M   'P 1'
#
loop_
_entity.id
_entity.type
_entity.pdbx_description
1 polymer ?
#
loop_
_entity_poly.entity_id
_entity_poly.type
_entity_poly.pdbx_seq_one_letter_code
_entity_poly.pdbx_strand_id
1 'polypeptide(L)'
;MKKGFKITAIVIGVILILMFLLPFAFRGKIEGIVKSEGNKMLNGHFDFSSLDISLFRNFPKASVTLNDFWLKGTGEFENDTLVKAGEVTAAINLFSLFGDDGYDVSKVSVENTRLHAIVLPDGKTNWDIMKPDSSTASETQESGESSTFR
;
A
#
# COMPACT_ATOMS: atom_id res chain seq x y z
N MET A 1 4.04 -34.15 33.56
CA MET A 1 3.13 -33.66 32.51
C MET A 1 2.56 -32.27 32.77
N LYS A 2 2.19 -31.91 34.01
CA LYS A 2 1.64 -30.59 34.28
C LYS A 2 2.65 -29.43 34.10
N LYS A 3 3.94 -29.63 34.32
CA LYS A 3 4.99 -28.61 34.12
C LYS A 3 5.25 -28.35 32.62
N GLY A 4 5.28 -29.37 31.80
CA GLY A 4 5.48 -29.21 30.35
C GLY A 4 4.32 -28.45 29.67
N PHE A 5 3.10 -28.72 30.07
CA PHE A 5 1.93 -28.02 29.56
C PHE A 5 1.94 -26.53 29.92
N LYS A 6 2.34 -26.18 31.14
CA LYS A 6 2.48 -24.78 31.58
C LYS A 6 3.54 -24.04 30.79
N ILE A 7 4.69 -24.67 30.58
CA ILE A 7 5.79 -24.08 29.78
C ILE A 7 5.35 -23.87 28.34
N THR A 8 4.70 -24.84 27.74
CA THR A 8 4.16 -24.74 26.38
C THR A 8 3.12 -23.60 26.27
N ALA A 9 2.22 -23.51 27.23
CA ALA A 9 1.22 -22.45 27.29
C ALA A 9 1.86 -21.05 27.43
N ILE A 10 2.90 -20.92 28.23
CA ILE A 10 3.66 -19.68 28.41
C ILE A 10 4.38 -19.31 27.09
N VAL A 11 5.04 -20.26 26.46
CA VAL A 11 5.74 -20.05 25.18
C VAL A 11 4.76 -19.60 24.09
N ILE A 12 3.63 -20.27 23.96
CA ILE A 12 2.57 -19.88 23.01
C ILE A 12 2.04 -18.46 23.33
N GLY A 13 1.81 -18.17 24.61
CA GLY A 13 1.37 -16.84 25.04
C GLY A 13 2.36 -15.76 24.69
N VAL A 14 3.65 -15.99 24.91
CA VAL A 14 4.73 -15.04 24.55
C VAL A 14 4.80 -14.84 23.04
N ILE A 15 4.70 -15.92 22.26
CA ILE A 15 4.69 -15.84 20.78
C ILE A 15 3.49 -15.03 20.29
N LEU A 16 2.31 -15.24 20.85
CA LEU A 16 1.10 -14.48 20.50
C LEU A 16 1.23 -12.99 20.86
N ILE A 17 1.79 -12.69 22.03
CA ILE A 17 2.04 -11.31 22.45
C ILE A 17 3.05 -10.64 21.53
N LEU A 18 4.15 -11.32 21.18
CA LEU A 18 5.14 -10.82 20.23
C LEU A 18 4.53 -10.61 18.85
N MET A 19 3.75 -11.56 18.38
CA MET A 19 3.06 -11.46 17.07
C MET A 19 2.07 -10.29 17.04
N PHE A 20 1.48 -9.94 18.16
CA PHE A 20 0.58 -8.80 18.29
C PHE A 20 1.33 -7.46 18.42
N LEU A 21 2.45 -7.45 19.16
CA LEU A 21 3.24 -6.24 19.41
C LEU A 21 4.18 -5.87 18.26
N LEU A 22 4.68 -6.86 17.52
CA LEU A 22 5.63 -6.66 16.42
C LEU A 22 5.12 -5.66 15.37
N PRO A 23 3.92 -5.80 14.79
CA PRO A 23 3.44 -4.84 13.81
C PRO A 23 3.28 -3.44 14.40
N PHE A 24 2.95 -3.34 15.67
CA PHE A 24 2.80 -2.06 16.35
C PHE A 24 4.16 -1.37 16.61
N ALA A 25 5.17 -2.14 16.99
CA ALA A 25 6.52 -1.64 17.25
C ALA A 25 7.24 -1.20 15.96
N PHE A 26 7.01 -1.90 14.85
CA PHE A 26 7.67 -1.61 13.57
C PHE A 26 6.88 -0.67 12.65
N ARG A 27 5.70 -0.25 13.04
CA ARG A 27 4.83 0.62 12.24
C ARG A 27 5.57 1.84 11.69
N GLY A 28 6.29 2.59 12.52
CA GLY A 28 7.03 3.77 12.11
C GLY A 28 8.15 3.48 11.10
N LYS A 29 8.83 2.35 11.23
CA LYS A 29 9.85 1.93 10.26
C LYS A 29 9.24 1.54 8.93
N ILE A 30 8.13 0.82 8.95
CA ILE A 30 7.41 0.41 7.73
C ILE A 30 6.87 1.63 7.01
N GLU A 31 6.29 2.57 7.71
CA GLU A 31 5.84 3.86 7.14
C GLU A 31 7.00 4.60 6.46
N GLY A 32 8.14 4.71 7.11
CA GLY A 32 9.33 5.36 6.57
C GLY A 32 9.84 4.69 5.29
N ILE A 33 9.89 3.37 5.26
CA ILE A 33 10.30 2.60 4.09
C ILE A 33 9.31 2.77 2.94
N VAL A 34 8.01 2.65 3.21
CA VAL A 34 6.96 2.80 2.19
C VAL A 34 7.02 4.20 1.58
N LYS A 35 7.13 5.24 2.39
CA LYS A 35 7.25 6.63 1.92
C LYS A 35 8.54 6.84 1.12
N SER A 36 9.67 6.37 1.61
CA SER A 36 10.97 6.54 0.97
C SER A 36 11.06 5.79 -0.35
N GLU A 37 10.78 4.50 -0.35
CA GLU A 37 10.90 3.67 -1.55
C GLU A 37 9.82 4.01 -2.60
N GLY A 38 8.61 4.27 -2.16
CA GLY A 38 7.54 4.68 -3.07
C GLY A 38 7.84 6.01 -3.76
N ASN A 39 8.33 7.02 -3.04
CA ASN A 39 8.69 8.31 -3.62
C ASN A 39 9.91 8.24 -4.56
N LYS A 40 10.79 7.26 -4.39
CA LYS A 40 11.90 7.01 -5.33
C LYS A 40 11.42 6.45 -6.66
N MET A 41 10.34 5.69 -6.67
CA MET A 41 9.79 5.05 -7.87
C MET A 41 8.91 5.96 -8.70
N LEU A 42 8.47 7.07 -8.15
CA LEU A 42 7.53 7.98 -8.76
C LEU A 42 8.17 9.33 -9.12
N ASN A 43 7.78 9.89 -10.26
CA ASN A 43 7.96 11.30 -10.58
C ASN A 43 6.84 12.13 -9.94
N GLY A 44 6.69 11.97 -8.65
CA GLY A 44 5.66 12.58 -7.86
C GLY A 44 6.02 12.50 -6.39
N HIS A 45 5.15 13.00 -5.57
CA HIS A 45 5.28 12.92 -4.14
C HIS A 45 3.98 12.43 -3.53
N PHE A 46 4.06 11.38 -2.74
CA PHE A 46 2.90 10.90 -2.00
C PHE A 46 3.19 10.86 -0.50
N ASP A 47 2.13 10.94 0.25
CA ASP A 47 2.15 10.78 1.69
C ASP A 47 0.82 10.23 2.19
N PHE A 48 0.78 9.86 3.44
CA PHE A 48 -0.42 9.39 4.15
C PHE A 48 -0.27 9.75 5.64
N SER A 49 -1.39 9.86 6.34
CA SER A 49 -1.35 10.26 7.76
C SER A 49 -1.01 9.11 8.69
N SER A 50 -1.48 7.91 8.38
CA SER A 50 -1.17 6.71 9.16
C SER A 50 -1.21 5.44 8.33
N LEU A 51 -0.47 4.44 8.78
CA LEU A 51 -0.43 3.11 8.21
C LEU A 51 -0.91 2.10 9.26
N ASP A 52 -1.92 1.33 8.92
CA ASP A 52 -2.45 0.27 9.75
C ASP A 52 -2.20 -1.10 9.13
N ILE A 53 -1.73 -2.03 9.94
CA ILE A 53 -1.48 -3.41 9.51
C ILE A 53 -2.36 -4.33 10.34
N SER A 54 -3.14 -5.15 9.67
CA SER A 54 -3.97 -6.18 10.30
C SER A 54 -3.59 -7.56 9.77
N LEU A 55 -3.16 -8.43 10.66
CA LEU A 55 -2.79 -9.80 10.35
C LEU A 55 -3.93 -10.80 10.56
N PHE A 56 -4.93 -10.42 11.33
CA PHE A 56 -5.95 -11.37 11.79
C PHE A 56 -7.26 -11.31 11.03
N ARG A 57 -7.56 -10.18 10.42
CA ARG A 57 -8.85 -9.95 9.75
C ARG A 57 -9.09 -10.88 8.57
N ASN A 58 -8.05 -11.20 7.83
CA ASN A 58 -8.10 -11.98 6.60
C ASN A 58 -7.01 -13.07 6.55
N PHE A 59 -6.62 -13.62 7.71
CA PHE A 59 -5.58 -14.66 7.76
C PHE A 59 -5.83 -15.76 6.70
N PRO A 60 -4.84 -16.22 5.94
CA PRO A 60 -3.40 -15.93 6.01
C PRO A 60 -2.93 -14.67 5.28
N LYS A 61 -3.82 -13.77 4.93
CA LYS A 61 -3.50 -12.50 4.28
C LYS A 61 -3.36 -11.39 5.31
N ALA A 62 -2.33 -10.56 5.13
CA ALA A 62 -2.21 -9.30 5.86
C ALA A 62 -2.92 -8.20 5.09
N SER A 63 -3.61 -7.33 5.80
CA SER A 63 -4.16 -6.10 5.23
C SER A 63 -3.31 -4.92 5.66
N VAL A 64 -2.88 -4.13 4.71
CA VAL A 64 -2.19 -2.85 4.93
C VAL A 64 -3.13 -1.74 4.51
N THR A 65 -3.44 -0.84 5.41
CA THR A 65 -4.33 0.29 5.18
C THR A 65 -3.56 1.60 5.35
N LEU A 66 -3.60 2.44 4.34
CA LEU A 66 -3.08 3.81 4.36
C LEU A 66 -4.27 4.76 4.53
N ASN A 67 -4.21 5.59 5.56
CA ASN A 67 -5.24 6.59 5.83
C ASN A 67 -4.80 7.97 5.32
N ASP A 68 -5.74 8.73 4.79
CA ASP A 68 -5.52 10.06 4.24
C ASP A 68 -4.37 10.10 3.21
N PHE A 69 -4.41 9.17 2.29
CA PHE A 69 -3.44 9.09 1.20
C PHE A 69 -3.63 10.24 0.21
N TRP A 70 -2.52 10.82 -0.22
CA TRP A 70 -2.52 11.77 -1.32
C TRP A 70 -1.27 11.62 -2.18
N LEU A 71 -1.43 11.95 -3.45
CA LEU A 71 -0.38 11.89 -4.46
C LEU A 71 -0.39 13.20 -5.26
N LYS A 72 0.77 13.80 -5.37
CA LYS A 72 1.00 15.02 -6.17
C LYS A 72 2.00 14.76 -7.28
N GLY A 73 1.92 15.54 -8.36
CA GLY A 73 2.96 15.57 -9.37
C GLY A 73 4.20 16.35 -8.93
N THR A 74 5.12 16.54 -9.85
CA THR A 74 6.35 17.32 -9.66
C THR A 74 6.38 18.53 -10.63
N GLY A 75 7.26 19.48 -10.35
CA GLY A 75 7.43 20.67 -11.18
C GLY A 75 6.16 21.53 -11.23
N GLU A 76 5.57 21.66 -12.40
CA GLU A 76 4.36 22.45 -12.63
C GLU A 76 3.12 21.90 -11.89
N PHE A 77 3.16 20.63 -11.49
CA PHE A 77 2.08 19.93 -10.79
C PHE A 77 2.33 19.75 -9.28
N GLU A 78 3.39 20.34 -8.75
CA GLU A 78 3.78 20.19 -7.34
C GLU A 78 2.69 20.65 -6.35
N ASN A 79 1.91 21.66 -6.74
CA ASN A 79 0.83 22.18 -5.92
C ASN A 79 -0.53 21.50 -6.17
N ASP A 80 -0.60 20.62 -7.16
CA ASP A 80 -1.83 19.96 -7.56
C ASP A 80 -1.87 18.54 -7.06
N THR A 81 -2.89 18.22 -6.29
CA THR A 81 -3.12 16.85 -5.81
C THR A 81 -3.80 16.04 -6.90
N LEU A 82 -3.07 15.07 -7.47
CA LEU A 82 -3.61 14.17 -8.50
C LEU A 82 -4.65 13.21 -7.93
N VAL A 83 -4.31 12.57 -6.83
CA VAL A 83 -5.18 11.61 -6.15
C VAL A 83 -5.22 11.94 -4.66
N LYS A 84 -6.41 11.92 -4.12
CA LYS A 84 -6.65 11.95 -2.67
C LYS A 84 -7.63 10.85 -2.33
N ALA A 85 -7.26 10.00 -1.39
CA ALA A 85 -8.10 8.91 -0.92
C ALA A 85 -8.18 8.94 0.61
N GLY A 86 -9.36 8.76 1.15
CA GLY A 86 -9.54 8.64 2.59
C GLY A 86 -8.90 7.36 3.13
N GLU A 87 -9.02 6.29 2.39
CA GLU A 87 -8.45 4.99 2.76
C GLU A 87 -8.01 4.21 1.52
N VAL A 88 -6.79 3.68 1.58
CA VAL A 88 -6.26 2.73 0.59
C VAL A 88 -5.87 1.46 1.33
N THR A 89 -6.55 0.37 1.05
CA THR A 89 -6.29 -0.93 1.67
C THR A 89 -5.78 -1.93 0.64
N ALA A 90 -4.68 -2.59 0.94
CA ALA A 90 -4.15 -3.69 0.16
C ALA A 90 -4.10 -4.97 1.00
N ALA A 91 -4.56 -6.08 0.45
CA ALA A 91 -4.41 -7.40 1.06
C ALA A 91 -3.26 -8.15 0.39
N ILE A 92 -2.29 -8.55 1.19
CA ILE A 92 -1.06 -9.22 0.77
C ILE A 92 -1.04 -10.62 1.37
N ASN A 93 -0.69 -11.62 0.57
CA ASN A 93 -0.50 -12.98 1.06
C ASN A 93 0.82 -13.04 1.85
N LEU A 94 0.72 -13.39 3.15
CA LEU A 94 1.91 -13.48 4.01
C LEU A 94 2.91 -14.53 3.54
N PHE A 95 2.45 -15.62 2.96
CA PHE A 95 3.34 -16.66 2.46
C PHE A 95 4.16 -16.22 1.24
N SER A 96 3.65 -15.27 0.45
CA SER A 96 4.41 -14.71 -0.67
C SER A 96 5.59 -13.85 -0.24
N LEU A 97 5.58 -13.36 0.99
CA LEU A 97 6.70 -12.57 1.54
C LEU A 97 7.95 -13.44 1.81
N PHE A 98 7.77 -14.73 1.96
CA PHE A 98 8.85 -15.70 2.23
C PHE A 98 9.23 -16.52 1.00
N GLY A 99 8.55 -16.31 -0.13
CA GLY A 99 8.84 -16.96 -1.40
C GLY A 99 9.65 -16.08 -2.34
N ASP A 100 10.30 -16.68 -3.31
CA ASP A 100 11.10 -15.98 -4.33
C ASP A 100 10.27 -15.49 -5.52
N ASP A 101 8.98 -15.83 -5.56
CA ASP A 101 8.08 -15.57 -6.69
C ASP A 101 7.46 -14.15 -6.71
N GLY A 102 7.89 -13.28 -5.80
CA GLY A 102 7.37 -11.92 -5.67
C GLY A 102 6.18 -11.78 -4.72
N TYR A 103 5.68 -10.58 -4.61
CA TYR A 103 4.59 -10.24 -3.68
C TYR A 103 3.23 -10.50 -4.33
N ASP A 104 2.42 -11.31 -3.70
CA ASP A 104 1.04 -11.58 -4.12
C ASP A 104 0.08 -10.61 -3.42
N VAL A 105 -0.33 -9.58 -4.17
CA VAL A 105 -1.35 -8.62 -3.74
C VAL A 105 -2.70 -9.12 -4.24
N SER A 106 -3.53 -9.59 -3.32
CA SER A 106 -4.80 -10.22 -3.66
C SER A 106 -5.94 -9.25 -3.89
N LYS A 107 -5.91 -8.10 -3.25
CA LYS A 107 -6.98 -7.12 -3.31
C LYS A 107 -6.45 -5.73 -3.01
N VAL A 108 -6.89 -4.77 -3.79
CA VAL A 108 -6.71 -3.34 -3.50
C VAL A 108 -8.09 -2.70 -3.45
N SER A 109 -8.36 -1.99 -2.37
CA SER A 109 -9.58 -1.22 -2.17
C SER A 109 -9.21 0.23 -1.93
N VAL A 110 -9.93 1.14 -2.56
CA VAL A 110 -9.73 2.59 -2.39
C VAL A 110 -11.06 3.22 -2.08
N GLU A 111 -11.14 3.95 -0.99
CA GLU A 111 -12.38 4.58 -0.52
C GLU A 111 -12.24 6.09 -0.42
N ASN A 112 -13.33 6.80 -0.62
CA ASN A 112 -13.40 8.27 -0.58
C ASN A 112 -12.36 8.93 -1.49
N THR A 113 -12.27 8.49 -2.74
CA THR A 113 -11.26 8.92 -3.70
C THR A 113 -11.71 10.17 -4.44
N ARG A 114 -10.78 11.11 -4.57
CA ARG A 114 -10.87 12.25 -5.49
C ARG A 114 -9.70 12.19 -6.46
N LEU A 115 -9.99 12.25 -7.72
CA LEU A 115 -9.03 12.28 -8.80
C LEU A 115 -9.09 13.65 -9.49
N HIS A 116 -7.95 14.29 -9.62
CA HIS A 116 -7.82 15.58 -10.31
C HIS A 116 -6.80 15.46 -11.44
N ALA A 117 -7.29 15.18 -12.63
CA ALA A 117 -6.46 15.05 -13.82
C ALA A 117 -6.29 16.41 -14.50
N ILE A 118 -5.06 16.80 -14.79
CA ILE A 118 -4.70 18.06 -15.44
C ILE A 118 -3.89 17.78 -16.68
N VAL A 119 -4.24 18.44 -17.78
CA VAL A 119 -3.45 18.49 -19.01
C VAL A 119 -3.08 19.93 -19.30
N LEU A 120 -1.79 20.21 -19.43
CA LEU A 120 -1.29 21.53 -19.77
C LEU A 120 -1.39 21.78 -21.30
N PRO A 121 -1.38 23.04 -21.74
CA PRO A 121 -1.43 23.39 -23.17
C PRO A 121 -0.27 22.82 -23.99
N ASP A 122 0.88 22.51 -23.36
CA ASP A 122 2.04 21.88 -24.00
C ASP A 122 1.93 20.35 -24.09
N GLY A 123 0.81 19.75 -23.63
CA GLY A 123 0.54 18.32 -23.62
C GLY A 123 1.03 17.56 -22.42
N LYS A 124 1.67 18.21 -21.45
CA LYS A 124 2.08 17.57 -20.19
C LYS A 124 0.86 17.22 -19.34
N THR A 125 0.92 16.07 -18.70
CA THR A 125 -0.14 15.53 -17.85
C THR A 125 0.35 15.28 -16.44
N ASN A 126 -0.52 15.49 -15.45
CA ASN A 126 -0.18 15.28 -14.05
C ASN A 126 -0.21 13.80 -13.62
N TRP A 127 -0.75 12.92 -14.45
CA TRP A 127 -0.77 11.46 -14.17
C TRP A 127 0.44 10.70 -14.72
N ASP A 128 1.33 11.34 -15.47
CA ASP A 128 2.57 10.75 -15.94
C ASP A 128 3.64 10.83 -14.84
N ILE A 129 3.44 10.02 -13.81
CA ILE A 129 4.22 10.00 -12.58
C ILE A 129 5.13 8.78 -12.44
N MET A 130 5.04 7.82 -13.38
CA MET A 130 5.87 6.63 -13.35
C MET A 130 7.22 6.91 -13.98
N LYS A 131 8.31 6.55 -13.30
CA LYS A 131 9.64 6.60 -13.89
C LYS A 131 9.80 5.55 -14.96
N PRO A 132 10.52 5.83 -16.08
CA PRO A 132 10.67 4.89 -17.19
C PRO A 132 11.29 3.55 -16.80
N ASP A 133 12.11 3.51 -15.76
CA ASP A 133 12.83 2.32 -15.32
C ASP A 133 12.01 1.41 -14.38
N SER A 134 10.86 1.83 -13.95
CA SER A 134 9.95 0.99 -13.17
C SER A 134 9.07 0.17 -14.12
N SER A 135 9.72 -0.67 -14.89
CA SER A 135 9.06 -1.60 -15.83
C SER A 135 8.50 -2.84 -15.13
N THR A 136 7.85 -2.65 -14.02
CA THR A 136 6.81 -3.56 -13.63
C THR A 136 5.53 -2.92 -14.12
N ALA A 137 5.32 -3.04 -15.40
CA ALA A 137 4.01 -2.87 -15.96
C ALA A 137 3.08 -3.82 -15.20
N SER A 138 2.48 -3.35 -14.15
CA SER A 138 1.14 -3.76 -13.89
C SER A 138 0.39 -3.30 -15.12
N GLU A 139 0.29 -4.19 -16.09
CA GLU A 139 -0.81 -4.12 -17.01
C GLU A 139 -2.06 -4.20 -16.12
N THR A 140 -2.44 -3.09 -15.57
CA THR A 140 -3.82 -2.85 -15.33
C THR A 140 -4.40 -2.88 -16.74
N GLN A 141 -4.78 -4.06 -17.15
CA GLN A 141 -5.82 -4.14 -18.14
C GLN A 141 -6.98 -3.40 -17.49
N GLU A 142 -6.99 -2.13 -17.71
CA GLU A 142 -8.20 -1.41 -17.78
C GLU A 142 -9.02 -2.18 -18.81
N SER A 143 -9.85 -3.08 -18.33
CA SER A 143 -11.03 -3.41 -19.08
C SER A 143 -11.80 -2.11 -19.14
N GLY A 144 -11.36 -1.24 -20.03
CA GLY A 144 -12.09 -0.09 -20.42
C GLY A 144 -13.40 -0.62 -20.95
N GLU A 145 -14.36 -0.67 -20.07
CA GLU A 145 -15.71 -0.60 -20.49
C GLU A 145 -15.82 0.75 -21.17
N SER A 146 -15.62 0.72 -22.47
CA SER A 146 -15.93 1.86 -23.30
C SER A 146 -17.43 2.08 -23.17
N SER A 147 -17.80 2.87 -22.19
CA SER A 147 -19.10 3.50 -22.23
C SER A 147 -19.07 4.42 -23.43
N THR A 148 -19.54 3.90 -24.53
CA THR A 148 -19.80 4.69 -25.73
C THR A 148 -20.91 5.65 -25.38
N PHE A 149 -20.54 6.83 -24.95
CA PHE A 149 -21.49 7.94 -24.90
C PHE A 149 -21.76 8.37 -26.34
N ARG A 150 -22.91 8.07 -26.78
CA ARG A 150 -23.48 8.72 -27.96
C ARG A 150 -24.22 9.96 -27.54
#